data_6536d4a5e5f3fc32270f311f7915200e
#
_entry.id   6536d4a5e5f3fc32270f311f7915200e
#
_cell.length_a   1.000
_cell.length_b   1.000
_cell.length_c   1.000
_cell.angle_alpha   90.00
_cell.angle_beta   90.00
_cell.angle_gamma   90.00
#
_symmetry.space_group_name_H-M   'P 1'
#
loop_
_entity.id
_entity.type
_entity.pdbx_description
1 polymer ?
#
loop_
_entity_poly.entity_id
_entity_poly.type
_entity_poly.pdbx_seq_one_letter_code
_entity_poly.pdbx_strand_id
1 'polypeptide(L)'
;SISLDDYPDAEGLIIRNSNTGKAITMSVPQSFDAAQARGYNPKHAITSAGDATLKYEGITITRGSNDIDDIVPEVTLHVHGKTDRPATISVTSDKDAVKDALITFVGNYNQVLAEINILTSNKPEIITELDYLSSDEKEKAEEKLGMFMGDFTLNNGKSSMQRIVTAAYQHSEFAEITMLNQIGISSNAATNSTSYSASRLRGYLEIDEKKLDSAIDNNLEDIKKLFGYDKDGDLIADDGIAYMLEKQTASWTQAGGIIASKMNTLDSQIENSNKKISELQVQLDRKESNLKAKYSNMEGTLNSLESQQKSIQNAFSNNSSNNK
;
A
#
# COMPACT_ATOMS: atom_id res chain seq x y z
N SER A 1 -51.53 21.10 -1.89
CA SER A 1 -50.08 20.90 -1.69
C SER A 1 -49.48 20.48 -3.00
N ILE A 2 -48.42 21.14 -3.36
CA ILE A 2 -47.58 20.76 -4.51
C ILE A 2 -46.53 19.81 -3.99
N SER A 3 -46.53 18.56 -4.46
CA SER A 3 -45.47 17.63 -4.14
C SER A 3 -44.46 17.65 -5.30
N LEU A 4 -43.18 17.84 -4.97
CA LEU A 4 -42.06 17.82 -5.90
C LEU A 4 -41.39 16.45 -5.96
N ASP A 5 -42.08 15.43 -5.41
CA ASP A 5 -41.48 14.10 -5.23
C ASP A 5 -41.18 13.33 -6.55
N ASP A 6 -41.72 13.84 -7.67
CA ASP A 6 -41.38 13.32 -9.00
C ASP A 6 -40.89 14.44 -9.90
N TYR A 7 -39.60 14.71 -9.85
CA TYR A 7 -38.89 15.53 -10.82
C TYR A 7 -37.99 14.64 -11.69
N PRO A 8 -38.58 13.82 -12.57
CA PRO A 8 -37.78 13.05 -13.47
C PRO A 8 -37.29 14.00 -14.56
N ASP A 9 -36.02 14.30 -14.56
CA ASP A 9 -35.30 14.95 -15.67
C ASP A 9 -35.94 16.22 -16.21
N ALA A 10 -36.50 17.06 -15.33
CA ALA A 10 -36.99 18.38 -15.67
C ALA A 10 -38.12 18.49 -16.71
N GLU A 11 -38.82 17.41 -17.02
CA GLU A 11 -39.91 17.44 -18.04
C GLU A 11 -41.32 17.67 -17.48
N GLY A 12 -41.55 17.54 -16.20
CA GLY A 12 -42.89 17.78 -15.67
C GLY A 12 -43.03 17.91 -14.17
N LEU A 13 -43.86 18.84 -13.73
CA LEU A 13 -44.34 18.96 -12.38
C LEU A 13 -45.68 18.24 -12.25
N ILE A 14 -45.79 17.24 -11.37
CA ILE A 14 -47.08 16.56 -11.12
C ILE A 14 -47.83 17.28 -10.02
N ILE A 15 -48.86 17.98 -10.39
CA ILE A 15 -49.77 18.65 -9.43
C ILE A 15 -50.94 17.69 -9.20
N ARG A 16 -51.16 17.22 -7.96
CA ARG A 16 -52.30 16.39 -7.61
C ARG A 16 -53.42 17.27 -7.02
N ASN A 17 -54.63 17.13 -7.55
CA ASN A 17 -55.78 17.75 -6.92
C ASN A 17 -56.13 16.98 -5.63
N SER A 18 -56.13 17.69 -4.50
CA SER A 18 -56.35 17.11 -3.16
C SER A 18 -57.73 16.47 -2.98
N ASN A 19 -58.72 16.86 -3.79
CA ASN A 19 -60.09 16.36 -3.67
C ASN A 19 -60.39 15.15 -4.59
N THR A 20 -59.65 14.97 -5.67
CA THR A 20 -59.96 13.93 -6.66
C THR A 20 -58.81 12.93 -6.85
N GLY A 21 -57.64 13.19 -6.28
CA GLY A 21 -56.47 12.36 -6.45
C GLY A 21 -55.90 12.28 -7.90
N LYS A 22 -56.54 12.98 -8.84
CA LYS A 22 -56.08 12.99 -10.26
C LYS A 22 -54.82 13.84 -10.36
N ALA A 23 -53.80 13.26 -10.96
CA ALA A 23 -52.56 13.96 -11.31
C ALA A 23 -52.83 14.89 -12.51
N ILE A 24 -52.44 16.16 -12.36
CA ILE A 24 -52.40 17.11 -13.47
C ILE A 24 -50.90 17.24 -13.82
N THR A 25 -50.52 16.74 -15.00
CA THR A 25 -49.14 16.86 -15.46
C THR A 25 -48.98 18.15 -16.26
N MET A 26 -48.12 19.04 -15.82
CA MET A 26 -47.69 20.21 -16.58
C MET A 26 -46.20 20.08 -16.84
N SER A 27 -45.76 20.27 -18.07
CA SER A 27 -44.35 20.39 -18.39
C SER A 27 -43.83 21.75 -17.95
N VAL A 28 -42.80 21.76 -17.12
CA VAL A 28 -42.12 22.99 -16.71
C VAL A 28 -40.80 23.11 -17.46
N PRO A 29 -40.56 24.22 -18.19
CA PRO A 29 -39.31 24.41 -18.91
C PRO A 29 -38.14 24.54 -17.93
N GLN A 30 -36.95 24.08 -18.33
CA GLN A 30 -35.72 24.03 -17.51
C GLN A 30 -35.16 25.43 -17.18
N SER A 31 -35.54 26.46 -17.93
CA SER A 31 -35.12 27.84 -17.67
C SER A 31 -36.28 28.81 -17.80
N PHE A 32 -36.18 29.95 -17.12
CA PHE A 32 -37.15 31.00 -17.18
C PHE A 32 -37.35 31.54 -18.62
N ASP A 33 -36.27 31.66 -19.37
CA ASP A 33 -36.29 32.13 -20.77
C ASP A 33 -37.02 31.10 -21.70
N ALA A 34 -36.81 29.83 -21.48
CA ALA A 34 -37.52 28.78 -22.17
C ALA A 34 -39.00 28.73 -21.77
N ALA A 35 -39.35 29.10 -20.54
CA ALA A 35 -40.73 29.25 -20.08
C ALA A 35 -41.45 30.41 -20.81
N GLN A 36 -40.79 31.55 -20.91
CA GLN A 36 -41.35 32.72 -21.66
C GLN A 36 -41.49 32.43 -23.15
N ALA A 37 -40.52 31.79 -23.77
CA ALA A 37 -40.57 31.39 -25.19
C ALA A 37 -41.73 30.45 -25.51
N ARG A 38 -42.20 29.65 -24.53
CA ARG A 38 -43.38 28.76 -24.67
C ARG A 38 -44.71 29.39 -24.24
N GLY A 39 -44.72 30.70 -23.91
CA GLY A 39 -45.92 31.41 -23.49
C GLY A 39 -46.34 31.19 -22.03
N TYR A 40 -45.50 30.58 -21.21
CA TYR A 40 -45.71 30.45 -19.78
C TYR A 40 -45.25 31.73 -19.09
N ASN A 41 -46.20 32.61 -18.73
CA ASN A 41 -45.94 33.74 -17.89
C ASN A 41 -46.54 33.50 -16.50
N PRO A 42 -45.73 33.17 -15.47
CA PRO A 42 -46.26 33.01 -14.12
C PRO A 42 -46.88 34.30 -13.65
N LYS A 43 -48.16 34.31 -13.33
CA LYS A 43 -48.88 35.52 -12.86
C LYS A 43 -48.35 36.12 -11.57
N HIS A 44 -47.60 35.34 -10.81
CA HIS A 44 -46.96 35.75 -9.55
C HIS A 44 -45.58 35.05 -9.44
N ALA A 45 -44.55 35.71 -9.92
CA ALA A 45 -43.17 35.30 -9.59
C ALA A 45 -42.89 35.73 -8.14
N ILE A 46 -42.75 34.77 -7.24
CA ILE A 46 -42.39 35.03 -5.84
C ILE A 46 -40.91 35.42 -5.75
N THR A 47 -40.07 34.82 -6.62
CA THR A 47 -38.65 35.13 -6.72
C THR A 47 -38.20 34.99 -8.17
N SER A 48 -37.54 35.98 -8.72
CA SER A 48 -36.86 35.86 -10.01
C SER A 48 -35.49 35.18 -9.82
N ALA A 49 -35.16 34.29 -10.73
CA ALA A 49 -33.78 33.74 -10.77
C ALA A 49 -32.80 34.90 -11.02
N GLY A 50 -31.75 34.93 -10.30
CA GLY A 50 -30.69 35.94 -10.42
C GLY A 50 -29.35 35.30 -10.06
N ASP A 51 -28.30 35.86 -10.62
CA ASP A 51 -26.96 35.45 -10.34
C ASP A 51 -26.59 35.67 -8.86
N ALA A 52 -25.79 34.77 -8.31
CA ALA A 52 -25.17 34.96 -7.01
C ALA A 52 -24.19 36.14 -7.08
N THR A 53 -24.40 37.16 -6.24
CA THR A 53 -23.52 38.34 -6.16
C THR A 53 -22.91 38.41 -4.77
N LEU A 54 -21.60 38.38 -4.71
CA LEU A 54 -20.85 38.55 -3.46
C LEU A 54 -19.79 39.64 -3.59
N LYS A 55 -19.38 40.18 -2.46
CA LYS A 55 -18.30 41.15 -2.40
C LYS A 55 -17.15 40.56 -1.62
N TYR A 56 -16.03 40.28 -2.33
CA TYR A 56 -14.83 39.70 -1.77
C TYR A 56 -13.73 40.78 -1.76
N GLU A 57 -13.18 41.09 -0.60
CA GLU A 57 -12.18 42.14 -0.40
C GLU A 57 -12.52 43.50 -1.09
N GLY A 58 -13.79 43.86 -1.09
CA GLY A 58 -14.26 45.09 -1.72
C GLY A 58 -14.58 44.95 -3.21
N ILE A 59 -14.26 43.86 -3.88
CA ILE A 59 -14.57 43.62 -5.28
C ILE A 59 -15.90 42.88 -5.39
N THR A 60 -16.79 43.36 -6.24
CA THR A 60 -18.08 42.70 -6.51
C THR A 60 -17.87 41.62 -7.58
N ILE A 61 -18.27 40.41 -7.24
CA ILE A 61 -18.17 39.24 -8.10
C ILE A 61 -19.56 38.66 -8.31
N THR A 62 -19.89 38.33 -9.55
CA THR A 62 -21.19 37.75 -9.93
C THR A 62 -20.96 36.39 -10.57
N ARG A 63 -21.71 35.36 -10.16
CA ARG A 63 -21.64 34.00 -10.68
C ARG A 63 -23.03 33.43 -10.88
N GLY A 64 -23.20 32.58 -11.91
CA GLY A 64 -24.47 31.94 -12.23
C GLY A 64 -24.79 30.74 -11.31
N SER A 65 -23.90 30.39 -10.37
CA SER A 65 -24.09 29.35 -9.38
C SER A 65 -23.93 29.89 -7.97
N ASN A 66 -24.59 29.25 -7.00
CA ASN A 66 -24.40 29.52 -5.57
C ASN A 66 -23.17 28.81 -5.01
N ASP A 67 -22.61 27.87 -5.76
CA ASP A 67 -21.36 27.19 -5.45
C ASP A 67 -20.25 27.84 -6.27
N ILE A 68 -19.34 28.54 -5.60
CA ILE A 68 -18.31 29.37 -6.21
C ILE A 68 -16.94 28.85 -5.78
N ASP A 69 -16.18 28.32 -6.71
CA ASP A 69 -14.89 27.64 -6.47
C ASP A 69 -13.69 28.32 -7.13
N ASP A 70 -13.92 29.45 -7.77
CA ASP A 70 -12.93 30.18 -8.56
C ASP A 70 -12.41 31.49 -7.93
N ILE A 71 -12.75 31.76 -6.67
CA ILE A 71 -12.34 33.01 -5.97
C ILE A 71 -11.14 32.75 -5.07
N VAL A 72 -11.17 31.65 -4.31
CA VAL A 72 -10.10 31.26 -3.41
C VAL A 72 -9.62 29.86 -3.84
N PRO A 73 -8.34 29.68 -4.18
CA PRO A 73 -7.84 28.38 -4.57
C PRO A 73 -8.22 27.30 -3.55
N GLU A 74 -8.71 26.15 -4.04
CA GLU A 74 -9.09 24.96 -3.25
C GLU A 74 -10.23 25.19 -2.24
N VAL A 75 -10.96 26.31 -2.32
CA VAL A 75 -12.11 26.62 -1.45
C VAL A 75 -13.36 26.82 -2.28
N THR A 76 -14.41 26.04 -2.01
CA THR A 76 -15.75 26.28 -2.59
C THR A 76 -16.60 27.06 -1.61
N LEU A 77 -17.09 28.23 -2.03
CA LEU A 77 -18.01 29.08 -1.25
C LEU A 77 -19.44 28.70 -1.58
N HIS A 78 -20.19 28.20 -0.61
CA HIS A 78 -21.62 27.91 -0.75
C HIS A 78 -22.44 29.11 -0.29
N VAL A 79 -23.02 29.87 -1.23
CA VAL A 79 -23.79 31.08 -0.93
C VAL A 79 -25.26 30.74 -0.78
N HIS A 80 -25.79 30.83 0.44
CA HIS A 80 -27.19 30.48 0.73
C HIS A 80 -28.16 31.65 0.79
N GLY A 81 -27.68 32.89 0.96
CA GLY A 81 -28.54 34.03 1.07
C GLY A 81 -27.79 35.32 1.26
N LYS A 82 -28.54 36.42 1.28
CA LYS A 82 -28.01 37.78 1.49
C LYS A 82 -27.61 37.99 2.96
N THR A 83 -26.41 38.54 3.18
CA THR A 83 -25.91 38.88 4.52
C THR A 83 -26.05 40.41 4.75
N ASP A 84 -26.45 40.79 5.95
CA ASP A 84 -26.55 42.23 6.34
C ASP A 84 -25.20 42.79 6.83
N ARG A 85 -24.25 41.91 7.12
CA ARG A 85 -22.89 42.24 7.58
C ARG A 85 -21.87 41.40 6.82
N PRO A 86 -20.64 41.91 6.63
CA PRO A 86 -19.56 41.11 6.11
C PRO A 86 -19.33 39.84 6.99
N ALA A 87 -19.22 38.69 6.36
CA ALA A 87 -18.80 37.47 7.01
C ALA A 87 -17.28 37.35 6.85
N THR A 88 -16.59 37.00 7.92
CA THR A 88 -15.17 36.68 7.85
C THR A 88 -15.04 35.18 7.71
N ILE A 89 -14.34 34.73 6.66
CA ILE A 89 -13.98 33.34 6.46
C ILE A 89 -12.53 33.18 6.94
N SER A 90 -12.33 32.29 7.87
CA SER A 90 -10.99 31.91 8.32
C SER A 90 -10.65 30.55 7.73
N VAL A 91 -9.61 30.52 6.91
CA VAL A 91 -9.05 29.27 6.39
C VAL A 91 -7.87 28.89 7.28
N THR A 92 -7.97 27.77 7.95
CA THR A 92 -6.92 27.24 8.83
C THR A 92 -6.50 25.87 8.33
N SER A 93 -5.23 25.55 8.49
CA SER A 93 -4.75 24.21 8.18
C SER A 93 -5.45 23.16 9.05
N ASP A 94 -5.82 22.04 8.45
CA ASP A 94 -6.39 20.88 9.14
C ASP A 94 -5.27 20.13 9.86
N LYS A 95 -5.10 20.42 11.14
CA LYS A 95 -4.07 19.84 11.99
C LYS A 95 -4.30 18.34 12.26
N ASP A 96 -5.56 17.95 12.35
CA ASP A 96 -5.94 16.55 12.58
C ASP A 96 -5.59 15.70 11.35
N ALA A 97 -5.88 16.19 10.15
CA ALA A 97 -5.47 15.53 8.92
C ALA A 97 -3.95 15.39 8.79
N VAL A 98 -3.19 16.40 9.22
CA VAL A 98 -1.71 16.30 9.26
C VAL A 98 -1.23 15.27 10.26
N LYS A 99 -1.82 15.22 11.46
CA LYS A 99 -1.51 14.22 12.47
C LYS A 99 -1.77 12.81 11.95
N ASP A 100 -2.94 12.58 11.35
CA ASP A 100 -3.31 11.29 10.77
C ASP A 100 -2.37 10.86 9.63
N ALA A 101 -1.95 11.81 8.79
CA ALA A 101 -0.97 11.55 7.75
C ALA A 101 0.39 11.12 8.32
N LEU A 102 0.86 11.77 9.39
CA LEU A 102 2.11 11.41 10.06
C LEU A 102 2.03 10.05 10.76
N ILE A 103 0.92 9.72 11.41
CA ILE A 103 0.67 8.41 12.01
C ILE A 103 0.68 7.33 10.92
N THR A 104 0.00 7.58 9.80
CA THR A 104 -0.05 6.67 8.66
C THR A 104 1.35 6.46 8.05
N PHE A 105 2.13 7.54 7.92
CA PHE A 105 3.52 7.46 7.47
C PHE A 105 4.36 6.54 8.36
N VAL A 106 4.30 6.73 9.68
CA VAL A 106 5.03 5.89 10.64
C VAL A 106 4.57 4.44 10.57
N GLY A 107 3.26 4.20 10.46
CA GLY A 107 2.68 2.86 10.31
C GLY A 107 3.20 2.14 9.06
N ASN A 108 3.13 2.78 7.90
CA ASN A 108 3.61 2.23 6.64
C ASN A 108 5.12 1.98 6.64
N TYR A 109 5.91 2.91 7.17
CA TYR A 109 7.35 2.75 7.34
C TYR A 109 7.68 1.52 8.21
N ASN A 110 7.01 1.38 9.34
CA ASN A 110 7.21 0.26 10.26
C ASN A 110 6.81 -1.09 9.63
N GLN A 111 5.73 -1.13 8.84
CA GLN A 111 5.33 -2.33 8.11
C GLN A 111 6.39 -2.79 7.11
N VAL A 112 6.95 -1.87 6.33
CA VAL A 112 8.04 -2.20 5.39
C VAL A 112 9.26 -2.72 6.13
N LEU A 113 9.65 -2.08 7.24
CA LEU A 113 10.78 -2.55 8.05
C LEU A 113 10.50 -3.90 8.72
N ALA A 114 9.29 -4.14 9.17
CA ALA A 114 8.88 -5.43 9.75
C ALA A 114 9.04 -6.56 8.74
N GLU A 115 8.54 -6.39 7.51
CA GLU A 115 8.68 -7.37 6.44
C GLU A 115 10.16 -7.63 6.10
N ILE A 116 10.98 -6.57 5.97
CA ILE A 116 12.43 -6.74 5.74
C ILE A 116 13.09 -7.47 6.92
N ASN A 117 12.74 -7.15 8.16
CA ASN A 117 13.28 -7.82 9.34
C ASN A 117 12.91 -9.30 9.39
N ILE A 118 11.67 -9.66 9.07
CA ILE A 118 11.19 -11.06 8.98
C ILE A 118 11.99 -11.80 7.91
N LEU A 119 12.12 -11.23 6.72
CA LEU A 119 12.83 -11.86 5.60
C LEU A 119 14.34 -12.04 5.84
N THR A 120 14.98 -11.13 6.58
CA THR A 120 16.44 -11.10 6.72
C THR A 120 16.98 -11.62 8.06
N SER A 121 16.12 -12.01 8.99
CA SER A 121 16.50 -12.49 10.32
C SER A 121 15.91 -13.86 10.62
N ASN A 122 16.60 -14.65 11.43
CA ASN A 122 16.14 -15.96 11.90
C ASN A 122 15.58 -15.93 13.33
N LYS A 123 15.23 -14.74 13.85
CA LYS A 123 14.76 -14.57 15.23
C LYS A 123 13.24 -14.53 15.30
N PRO A 124 12.57 -15.56 15.84
CA PRO A 124 11.11 -15.60 15.92
C PRO A 124 10.50 -14.45 16.75
N GLU A 125 11.26 -13.88 17.68
CA GLU A 125 10.82 -12.76 18.52
C GLU A 125 10.39 -11.55 17.68
N ILE A 126 10.91 -11.40 16.47
CA ILE A 126 10.50 -10.33 15.54
C ILE A 126 8.99 -10.39 15.27
N ILE A 127 8.44 -11.59 15.09
CA ILE A 127 7.04 -11.79 14.76
C ILE A 127 6.16 -11.60 16.01
N THR A 128 6.63 -12.10 17.16
CA THR A 128 5.86 -11.97 18.41
C THR A 128 5.80 -10.54 18.94
N GLU A 129 6.77 -9.69 18.59
CA GLU A 129 6.79 -8.25 18.90
C GLU A 129 5.80 -7.43 18.06
N LEU A 130 5.23 -8.01 16.98
CA LEU A 130 4.28 -7.32 16.10
C LEU A 130 2.84 -7.63 16.56
N ASP A 131 2.36 -6.83 17.51
CA ASP A 131 1.04 -7.03 18.14
C ASP A 131 -0.14 -6.80 17.18
N TYR A 132 0.07 -6.08 16.09
CA TYR A 132 -0.95 -5.79 15.07
C TYR A 132 -1.20 -6.94 14.09
N LEU A 133 -0.35 -7.97 14.07
CA LEU A 133 -0.54 -9.13 13.19
C LEU A 133 -1.57 -10.09 13.78
N SER A 134 -2.52 -10.50 12.95
CA SER A 134 -3.44 -11.60 13.23
C SER A 134 -2.71 -12.94 13.31
N SER A 135 -3.37 -13.98 13.80
CA SER A 135 -2.79 -15.33 13.90
C SER A 135 -2.35 -15.87 12.52
N ASP A 136 -3.19 -15.66 11.49
CA ASP A 136 -2.91 -16.12 10.13
C ASP A 136 -1.72 -15.35 9.48
N GLU A 137 -1.58 -14.06 9.81
CA GLU A 137 -0.45 -13.26 9.35
C GLU A 137 0.85 -13.65 10.06
N LYS A 138 0.78 -14.01 11.34
CA LYS A 138 1.93 -14.54 12.09
C LYS A 138 2.42 -15.87 11.51
N GLU A 139 1.51 -16.79 11.19
CA GLU A 139 1.86 -18.05 10.54
C GLU A 139 2.57 -17.82 9.19
N LYS A 140 2.03 -16.94 8.35
CA LYS A 140 2.68 -16.56 7.08
C LYS A 140 4.03 -15.87 7.28
N ALA A 141 4.17 -15.08 8.34
CA ALA A 141 5.42 -14.43 8.69
C ALA A 141 6.48 -15.45 9.17
N GLU A 142 6.06 -16.49 9.91
CA GLU A 142 6.92 -17.61 10.32
C GLU A 142 7.45 -18.40 9.10
N GLU A 143 6.60 -18.65 8.10
CA GLU A 143 7.01 -19.27 6.86
C GLU A 143 8.09 -18.48 6.10
N LYS A 144 8.01 -17.15 6.16
CA LYS A 144 8.96 -16.24 5.48
C LYS A 144 10.23 -15.97 6.29
N LEU A 145 10.24 -16.32 7.57
CA LEU A 145 11.31 -15.96 8.51
C LEU A 145 12.68 -16.43 8.00
N GLY A 146 13.57 -15.49 7.76
CA GLY A 146 14.92 -15.74 7.34
C GLY A 146 15.11 -16.23 5.91
N MET A 147 14.07 -16.26 5.06
CA MET A 147 14.18 -16.70 3.66
C MET A 147 15.27 -15.97 2.88
N PHE A 148 15.52 -14.71 3.22
CA PHE A 148 16.54 -13.85 2.63
C PHE A 148 17.62 -13.46 3.65
N MET A 149 17.92 -14.35 4.59
CA MET A 149 18.99 -14.08 5.58
C MET A 149 20.32 -13.81 4.87
N GLY A 150 20.96 -12.69 5.24
CA GLY A 150 22.22 -12.25 4.62
C GLY A 150 22.07 -11.58 3.26
N ASP A 151 20.84 -11.34 2.79
CA ASP A 151 20.62 -10.61 1.54
C ASP A 151 21.12 -9.15 1.66
N PHE A 152 22.14 -8.84 0.89
CA PHE A 152 22.77 -7.51 0.91
C PHE A 152 21.81 -6.41 0.44
N THR A 153 20.99 -6.70 -0.55
CA THR A 153 20.07 -5.72 -1.15
C THR A 153 19.03 -5.26 -0.13
N LEU A 154 18.35 -6.20 0.53
CA LEU A 154 17.34 -5.89 1.55
C LEU A 154 17.96 -5.18 2.76
N ASN A 155 19.11 -5.65 3.25
CA ASN A 155 19.79 -5.01 4.38
C ASN A 155 20.29 -3.59 4.04
N ASN A 156 20.79 -3.35 2.82
CA ASN A 156 21.19 -2.04 2.38
C ASN A 156 19.98 -1.10 2.22
N GLY A 157 18.87 -1.60 1.68
CA GLY A 157 17.62 -0.85 1.58
C GLY A 157 17.10 -0.42 2.94
N LYS A 158 17.03 -1.35 3.90
CA LYS A 158 16.68 -1.05 5.29
C LYS A 158 17.57 0.05 5.87
N SER A 159 18.89 -0.09 5.75
CA SER A 159 19.86 0.89 6.27
C SER A 159 19.70 2.25 5.59
N SER A 160 19.38 2.28 4.29
CA SER A 160 19.13 3.51 3.55
C SER A 160 17.85 4.20 4.03
N MET A 161 16.76 3.46 4.21
CA MET A 161 15.51 4.00 4.76
C MET A 161 15.70 4.58 6.17
N GLN A 162 16.40 3.85 7.05
CA GLN A 162 16.71 4.32 8.38
C GLN A 162 17.55 5.63 8.36
N ARG A 163 18.51 5.73 7.46
CA ARG A 163 19.32 6.93 7.27
C ARG A 163 18.49 8.12 6.81
N ILE A 164 17.56 7.92 5.86
CA ILE A 164 16.69 8.96 5.36
C ILE A 164 15.82 9.54 6.50
N VAL A 165 15.17 8.70 7.29
CA VAL A 165 14.26 9.16 8.36
C VAL A 165 14.99 9.75 9.58
N THR A 166 16.30 9.49 9.73
CA THR A 166 17.11 10.05 10.82
C THR A 166 17.99 11.22 10.40
N ALA A 167 18.04 11.53 9.11
CA ALA A 167 18.83 12.65 8.59
C ALA A 167 18.23 14.01 8.98
N ALA A 168 19.08 15.03 8.94
CA ALA A 168 18.67 16.41 9.07
C ALA A 168 18.44 17.02 7.68
N TYR A 169 17.29 17.72 7.51
CA TYR A 169 16.89 18.41 6.31
C TYR A 169 16.81 19.90 6.55
N GLN A 170 17.83 20.61 6.13
CA GLN A 170 17.95 22.07 6.35
C GLN A 170 17.27 22.79 5.18
N HIS A 171 16.00 23.10 5.31
CA HIS A 171 15.18 23.77 4.29
C HIS A 171 15.26 25.31 4.33
N SER A 172 15.79 25.89 5.40
CA SER A 172 16.08 27.32 5.50
C SER A 172 17.14 27.57 6.59
N GLU A 173 17.75 28.77 6.57
CA GLU A 173 18.72 29.18 7.60
C GLU A 173 18.10 29.28 9.00
N PHE A 174 16.78 29.53 9.07
CA PHE A 174 16.03 29.73 10.32
C PHE A 174 15.07 28.57 10.62
N ALA A 175 15.26 27.39 9.98
CA ALA A 175 14.40 26.24 10.23
C ALA A 175 14.53 25.76 11.68
N GLU A 176 13.41 25.73 12.41
CA GLU A 176 13.37 25.21 13.78
C GLU A 176 13.28 23.69 13.81
N ILE A 177 12.62 23.10 12.80
CA ILE A 177 12.45 21.65 12.66
C ILE A 177 13.18 21.17 11.41
N THR A 178 14.21 20.37 11.63
CA THR A 178 15.04 19.78 10.57
C THR A 178 15.11 18.27 10.65
N MET A 179 14.58 17.65 11.71
CA MET A 179 14.66 16.20 11.96
C MET A 179 13.34 15.68 12.55
N LEU A 180 12.98 14.42 12.25
CA LEU A 180 11.78 13.77 12.78
C LEU A 180 11.75 13.70 14.32
N ASN A 181 12.90 13.52 14.97
CA ASN A 181 12.94 13.43 16.43
C ASN A 181 12.53 14.73 17.14
N GLN A 182 12.65 15.87 16.48
CA GLN A 182 12.22 17.17 17.02
C GLN A 182 10.70 17.27 17.09
N ILE A 183 9.97 16.59 16.20
CA ILE A 183 8.51 16.51 16.23
C ILE A 183 7.99 15.31 17.01
N GLY A 184 8.84 14.61 17.77
CA GLY A 184 8.41 13.46 18.57
C GLY A 184 8.33 12.14 17.82
N ILE A 185 8.85 12.02 16.59
CA ILE A 185 8.90 10.78 15.82
C ILE A 185 10.35 10.27 15.79
N SER A 186 10.61 9.16 16.47
CA SER A 186 11.96 8.55 16.49
C SER A 186 11.88 7.09 16.95
N SER A 187 12.95 6.33 16.76
CA SER A 187 13.04 4.96 17.28
C SER A 187 13.13 4.88 18.83
N ASN A 188 12.94 5.99 19.51
CA ASN A 188 13.06 6.10 20.97
C ASN A 188 12.04 7.11 21.56
N ALA A 189 10.96 7.40 20.85
CA ALA A 189 10.01 8.46 21.21
C ALA A 189 9.21 8.11 22.48
N ALA A 190 8.77 6.86 22.59
CA ALA A 190 7.89 6.41 23.69
C ALA A 190 8.64 6.11 25.00
N THR A 191 9.95 5.96 24.96
CA THR A 191 10.74 5.61 26.14
C THR A 191 11.71 6.74 26.50
N ASN A 192 11.38 7.48 27.55
CA ASN A 192 12.33 8.38 28.24
C ASN A 192 13.40 7.60 29.02
N SER A 193 13.51 6.30 28.84
CA SER A 193 14.42 5.44 29.59
C SER A 193 15.63 5.04 28.75
N THR A 194 16.76 4.88 29.41
CA THR A 194 18.00 4.28 28.88
C THR A 194 17.86 2.78 28.58
N SER A 195 16.63 2.23 28.69
CA SER A 195 16.33 0.82 28.44
C SER A 195 16.29 0.51 26.95
N TYR A 196 16.78 -0.65 26.56
CA TYR A 196 16.64 -1.19 25.21
C TYR A 196 15.18 -1.47 24.91
N SER A 197 14.63 -0.82 23.88
CA SER A 197 13.34 -1.20 23.30
C SER A 197 13.55 -2.07 22.06
N ALA A 198 12.63 -2.98 21.79
CA ALA A 198 12.65 -3.80 20.58
C ALA A 198 12.56 -2.93 19.32
N SER A 199 11.75 -1.87 19.34
CA SER A 199 11.63 -0.88 18.29
C SER A 199 12.97 -0.29 17.88
N ARG A 200 13.78 0.09 18.85
CA ARG A 200 15.11 0.66 18.62
C ARG A 200 16.06 -0.31 17.93
N LEU A 201 16.03 -1.59 18.35
CA LEU A 201 16.86 -2.63 17.75
C LEU A 201 16.43 -2.98 16.33
N ARG A 202 15.13 -2.88 16.02
CA ARG A 202 14.57 -3.17 14.71
C ARG A 202 14.56 -1.95 13.78
N GLY A 203 14.72 -0.74 14.33
CA GLY A 203 14.66 0.52 13.60
C GLY A 203 13.25 1.04 13.36
N TYR A 204 12.25 0.54 14.09
CA TYR A 204 10.88 1.04 14.05
C TYR A 204 10.80 2.46 14.60
N LEU A 205 9.88 3.24 14.07
CA LEU A 205 9.57 4.57 14.57
C LEU A 205 8.44 4.50 15.60
N GLU A 206 8.57 5.26 16.65
CA GLU A 206 7.57 5.48 17.70
C GLU A 206 7.17 6.95 17.70
N ILE A 207 5.96 7.25 18.20
CA ILE A 207 5.41 8.60 18.25
C ILE A 207 5.24 9.00 19.73
N ASP A 208 5.82 10.13 20.10
CA ASP A 208 5.47 10.88 21.32
C ASP A 208 4.34 11.85 20.95
N GLU A 209 3.10 11.46 21.23
CA GLU A 209 1.91 12.23 20.84
C GLU A 209 1.94 13.66 21.36
N LYS A 210 2.42 13.90 22.59
CA LYS A 210 2.46 15.25 23.18
C LYS A 210 3.42 16.16 22.44
N LYS A 211 4.58 15.65 22.06
CA LYS A 211 5.53 16.40 21.26
C LYS A 211 5.03 16.63 19.85
N LEU A 212 4.38 15.61 19.27
CA LEU A 212 3.81 15.71 17.93
C LEU A 212 2.74 16.78 17.88
N ASP A 213 1.77 16.76 18.80
CA ASP A 213 0.69 17.76 18.87
C ASP A 213 1.27 19.17 19.05
N SER A 214 2.25 19.33 19.96
CA SER A 214 2.91 20.63 20.16
C SER A 214 3.67 21.11 18.93
N ALA A 215 4.32 20.22 18.19
CA ALA A 215 5.05 20.57 16.96
C ALA A 215 4.08 20.98 15.85
N ILE A 216 2.96 20.25 15.68
CA ILE A 216 1.90 20.57 14.71
C ILE A 216 1.27 21.93 15.03
N ASP A 217 1.06 22.24 16.32
CA ASP A 217 0.46 23.51 16.74
C ASP A 217 1.33 24.71 16.42
N ASN A 218 2.63 24.60 16.58
CA ASN A 218 3.54 25.72 16.54
C ASN A 218 4.39 25.83 15.27
N ASN A 219 4.70 24.69 14.60
CA ASN A 219 5.71 24.64 13.55
C ASN A 219 5.22 23.87 12.29
N LEU A 220 3.93 24.02 11.94
CA LEU A 220 3.32 23.25 10.86
C LEU A 220 4.03 23.43 9.50
N GLU A 221 4.45 24.64 9.19
CA GLU A 221 5.16 24.94 7.93
C GLU A 221 6.54 24.28 7.86
N ASP A 222 7.25 24.23 8.98
CA ASP A 222 8.55 23.54 9.03
C ASP A 222 8.38 22.02 8.94
N ILE A 223 7.30 21.48 9.52
CA ILE A 223 6.94 20.05 9.37
C ILE A 223 6.67 19.74 7.89
N LYS A 224 5.87 20.57 7.21
CA LYS A 224 5.61 20.39 5.77
C LYS A 224 6.91 20.36 4.96
N LYS A 225 7.79 21.32 5.21
CA LYS A 225 9.08 21.41 4.52
C LYS A 225 10.04 20.27 4.89
N LEU A 226 9.97 19.72 6.11
CA LEU A 226 10.76 18.55 6.51
C LEU A 226 10.45 17.33 5.63
N PHE A 227 9.20 17.19 5.19
CA PHE A 227 8.80 16.08 4.31
C PHE A 227 9.05 16.34 2.83
N GLY A 228 8.97 17.60 2.41
CA GLY A 228 9.26 17.96 1.02
C GLY A 228 9.41 19.46 0.84
N TYR A 229 10.52 19.90 0.28
CA TYR A 229 10.77 21.29 -0.06
C TYR A 229 11.56 21.41 -1.37
N ASP A 230 11.33 22.53 -2.02
CA ASP A 230 12.04 22.97 -3.19
C ASP A 230 13.36 23.62 -2.75
N LYS A 231 14.49 23.04 -3.14
CA LYS A 231 15.81 23.50 -2.75
C LYS A 231 16.45 24.44 -3.76
N ASP A 232 16.10 24.30 -5.03
CA ASP A 232 16.69 25.08 -6.12
C ASP A 232 15.80 26.19 -6.66
N GLY A 233 14.52 26.26 -6.24
CA GLY A 233 13.58 27.33 -6.55
C GLY A 233 12.79 27.14 -7.86
N ASP A 234 12.69 25.90 -8.35
CA ASP A 234 11.96 25.56 -9.56
C ASP A 234 10.47 25.20 -9.31
N LEU A 235 10.00 25.30 -8.05
CA LEU A 235 8.66 25.00 -7.57
C LEU A 235 8.35 23.49 -7.50
N ILE A 236 9.34 22.64 -7.63
CA ILE A 236 9.22 21.20 -7.47
C ILE A 236 9.98 20.79 -6.22
N ALA A 237 9.35 19.94 -5.37
CA ALA A 237 10.05 19.42 -4.21
C ALA A 237 11.15 18.44 -4.67
N ASP A 238 12.40 18.73 -4.30
CA ASP A 238 13.58 17.95 -4.67
C ASP A 238 14.41 17.47 -3.49
N ASP A 239 14.02 17.82 -2.26
CA ASP A 239 14.61 17.35 -1.02
C ASP A 239 13.53 17.15 0.06
N GLY A 240 13.87 16.49 1.16
CA GLY A 240 12.97 16.15 2.26
C GLY A 240 12.74 14.66 2.40
N ILE A 241 12.16 14.26 3.54
CA ILE A 241 12.01 12.84 3.91
C ILE A 241 11.16 12.08 2.90
N ALA A 242 9.99 12.61 2.53
CA ALA A 242 9.08 11.93 1.62
C ALA A 242 9.70 11.81 0.22
N TYR A 243 10.28 12.88 -0.30
CA TYR A 243 10.97 12.87 -1.59
C TYR A 243 12.12 11.84 -1.61
N MET A 244 12.96 11.84 -0.59
CA MET A 244 14.10 10.91 -0.52
C MET A 244 13.66 9.45 -0.39
N LEU A 245 12.57 9.17 0.35
CA LEU A 245 11.99 7.82 0.44
C LEU A 245 11.35 7.40 -0.88
N GLU A 246 10.63 8.30 -1.56
CA GLU A 246 10.07 8.04 -2.88
C GLU A 246 11.17 7.67 -3.88
N LYS A 247 12.21 8.48 -3.97
CA LYS A 247 13.37 8.23 -4.83
C LYS A 247 14.05 6.90 -4.53
N GLN A 248 14.19 6.55 -3.24
CA GLN A 248 14.75 5.29 -2.80
C GLN A 248 13.84 4.11 -3.21
N THR A 249 12.54 4.20 -2.95
CA THR A 249 11.59 3.13 -3.24
C THR A 249 11.31 2.98 -4.73
N ALA A 250 11.26 4.08 -5.49
CA ALA A 250 11.10 4.05 -6.94
C ALA A 250 12.16 3.19 -7.63
N SER A 251 13.43 3.29 -7.20
CA SER A 251 14.50 2.46 -7.74
C SER A 251 14.30 0.95 -7.53
N TRP A 252 13.49 0.59 -6.55
CA TRP A 252 13.19 -0.81 -6.20
C TRP A 252 11.96 -1.34 -6.93
N THR A 253 10.91 -0.51 -7.03
CA THR A 253 9.56 -0.93 -7.47
C THR A 253 9.26 -0.63 -8.93
N GLN A 254 10.02 0.28 -9.58
CA GLN A 254 9.83 0.60 -10.99
C GLN A 254 10.03 -0.62 -11.90
N ALA A 255 9.47 -0.58 -13.10
CA ALA A 255 9.68 -1.62 -14.11
C ALA A 255 11.17 -1.78 -14.43
N GLY A 256 11.69 -3.01 -14.27
CA GLY A 256 13.13 -3.29 -14.40
C GLY A 256 13.97 -2.88 -13.18
N GLY A 257 13.34 -2.44 -12.09
CA GLY A 257 14.01 -2.10 -10.84
C GLY A 257 14.62 -3.31 -10.11
N ILE A 258 15.18 -3.03 -8.93
CA ILE A 258 15.96 -4.02 -8.17
C ILE A 258 15.13 -5.27 -7.84
N ILE A 259 13.86 -5.12 -7.45
CA ILE A 259 12.97 -6.25 -7.14
C ILE A 259 12.70 -7.08 -8.40
N ALA A 260 12.36 -6.45 -9.52
CA ALA A 260 12.12 -7.14 -10.79
C ALA A 260 13.36 -7.90 -11.27
N SER A 261 14.55 -7.28 -11.18
CA SER A 261 15.82 -7.95 -11.52
C SER A 261 16.09 -9.16 -10.63
N LYS A 262 15.80 -9.06 -9.33
CA LYS A 262 15.96 -10.17 -8.40
C LYS A 262 14.98 -11.30 -8.67
N MET A 263 13.72 -11.00 -9.00
CA MET A 263 12.74 -12.00 -9.41
C MET A 263 13.20 -12.77 -10.65
N ASN A 264 13.66 -12.07 -11.70
CA ASN A 264 14.19 -12.70 -12.91
C ASN A 264 15.40 -13.60 -12.62
N THR A 265 16.25 -13.21 -11.67
CA THR A 265 17.41 -14.05 -11.26
C THR A 265 16.95 -15.31 -10.54
N LEU A 266 15.97 -15.20 -9.63
CA LEU A 266 15.39 -16.34 -8.92
C LEU A 266 14.66 -17.28 -9.87
N ASP A 267 13.90 -16.78 -10.82
CA ASP A 267 13.23 -17.58 -11.85
C ASP A 267 14.25 -18.38 -12.68
N SER A 268 15.35 -17.75 -13.07
CA SER A 268 16.44 -18.43 -13.77
C SER A 268 17.11 -19.54 -12.93
N GLN A 269 17.28 -19.30 -11.62
CA GLN A 269 17.81 -20.30 -10.70
C GLN A 269 16.84 -21.48 -10.52
N ILE A 270 15.53 -21.21 -10.41
CA ILE A 270 14.49 -22.24 -10.35
C ILE A 270 14.51 -23.10 -11.63
N GLU A 271 14.55 -22.47 -12.80
CA GLU A 271 14.62 -23.18 -14.08
C GLU A 271 15.85 -24.08 -14.17
N ASN A 272 17.03 -23.57 -13.81
CA ASN A 272 18.26 -24.34 -13.80
C ASN A 272 18.22 -25.51 -12.79
N SER A 273 17.62 -25.28 -11.62
CA SER A 273 17.42 -26.33 -10.62
C SER A 273 16.49 -27.44 -11.13
N ASN A 274 15.39 -27.06 -11.78
CA ASN A 274 14.45 -28.02 -12.37
C ASN A 274 15.10 -28.84 -13.49
N LYS A 275 15.92 -28.23 -14.34
CA LYS A 275 16.74 -28.94 -15.34
C LYS A 275 17.66 -29.97 -14.67
N LYS A 276 18.35 -29.56 -13.61
CA LYS A 276 19.24 -30.43 -12.86
C LYS A 276 18.52 -31.61 -12.20
N ILE A 277 17.34 -31.38 -11.63
CA ILE A 277 16.48 -32.44 -11.08
C ILE A 277 16.11 -33.43 -12.18
N SER A 278 15.67 -32.96 -13.35
CA SER A 278 15.32 -33.84 -14.48
C SER A 278 16.51 -34.66 -14.97
N GLU A 279 17.69 -34.08 -15.09
CA GLU A 279 18.90 -34.79 -15.45
C GLU A 279 19.27 -35.88 -14.41
N LEU A 280 19.18 -35.56 -13.13
CA LEU A 280 19.44 -36.52 -12.05
C LEU A 280 18.41 -37.64 -12.04
N GLN A 281 17.15 -37.39 -12.34
CA GLN A 281 16.10 -38.40 -12.47
C GLN A 281 16.45 -39.40 -13.59
N VAL A 282 16.83 -38.91 -14.77
CA VAL A 282 17.27 -39.77 -15.90
C VAL A 282 18.49 -40.60 -15.52
N GLN A 283 19.45 -40.02 -14.78
CA GLN A 283 20.62 -40.79 -14.31
C GLN A 283 20.21 -41.87 -13.30
N LEU A 284 19.27 -41.59 -12.41
CA LEU A 284 18.74 -42.52 -11.44
C LEU A 284 18.05 -43.68 -12.13
N ASP A 285 17.17 -43.43 -13.10
CA ASP A 285 16.47 -44.47 -13.87
C ASP A 285 17.42 -45.37 -14.64
N ARG A 286 18.49 -44.79 -15.24
CA ARG A 286 19.53 -45.56 -15.90
C ARG A 286 20.30 -46.45 -14.90
N LYS A 287 20.62 -45.94 -13.73
CA LYS A 287 21.33 -46.69 -12.69
C LYS A 287 20.46 -47.82 -12.14
N GLU A 288 19.17 -47.54 -11.90
CA GLU A 288 18.21 -48.57 -11.50
C GLU A 288 18.09 -49.69 -12.53
N SER A 289 17.94 -49.35 -13.82
CA SER A 289 17.87 -50.31 -14.91
C SER A 289 19.14 -51.17 -14.99
N ASN A 290 20.32 -50.55 -14.89
CA ASN A 290 21.60 -51.23 -14.89
C ASN A 290 21.75 -52.19 -13.68
N LEU A 291 21.32 -51.78 -12.49
CA LEU A 291 21.32 -52.63 -11.31
C LEU A 291 20.35 -53.80 -11.47
N LYS A 292 19.13 -53.58 -11.96
CA LYS A 292 18.16 -54.64 -12.25
C LYS A 292 18.74 -55.66 -13.22
N ALA A 293 19.37 -55.24 -14.31
CA ALA A 293 20.03 -56.12 -15.26
C ALA A 293 21.19 -56.92 -14.63
N LYS A 294 22.00 -56.27 -13.79
CA LYS A 294 23.10 -56.91 -13.10
C LYS A 294 22.63 -57.98 -12.11
N TYR A 295 21.57 -57.67 -11.33
CA TYR A 295 20.97 -58.66 -10.41
C TYR A 295 20.31 -59.81 -11.15
N SER A 296 19.60 -59.57 -12.26
CA SER A 296 19.02 -60.62 -13.09
C SER A 296 20.08 -61.56 -13.67
N ASN A 297 21.20 -61.00 -14.15
CA ASN A 297 22.31 -61.80 -14.64
C ASN A 297 22.96 -62.65 -13.51
N MET A 298 23.10 -62.08 -12.32
CA MET A 298 23.62 -62.78 -11.16
C MET A 298 22.70 -63.94 -10.73
N GLU A 299 21.39 -63.71 -10.71
CA GLU A 299 20.35 -64.69 -10.42
C GLU A 299 20.35 -65.82 -11.46
N GLY A 300 20.47 -65.51 -12.75
CA GLY A 300 20.66 -66.48 -13.82
C GLY A 300 21.89 -67.32 -13.64
N THR A 301 23.02 -66.71 -13.22
CA THR A 301 24.27 -67.42 -12.92
C THR A 301 24.13 -68.37 -11.71
N LEU A 302 23.46 -67.87 -10.65
CA LEU A 302 23.17 -68.68 -9.45
C LEU A 302 22.32 -69.93 -9.78
N ASN A 303 21.21 -69.72 -10.54
CA ASN A 303 20.36 -70.83 -10.99
C ASN A 303 21.12 -71.84 -11.84
N SER A 304 22.06 -71.40 -12.71
CA SER A 304 22.95 -72.29 -13.48
C SER A 304 23.88 -73.06 -12.60
N LEU A 305 24.48 -72.42 -11.58
CA LEU A 305 25.37 -73.14 -10.62
C LEU A 305 24.59 -74.13 -9.76
N GLU A 306 23.40 -73.82 -9.30
CA GLU A 306 22.54 -74.77 -8.58
C GLU A 306 22.16 -75.95 -9.45
N SER A 307 21.86 -75.75 -10.73
CA SER A 307 21.57 -76.82 -11.66
C SER A 307 22.81 -77.76 -11.89
N GLN A 308 23.99 -77.14 -12.00
CA GLN A 308 25.26 -77.94 -12.08
C GLN A 308 25.52 -78.71 -10.78
N GLN A 309 25.30 -78.10 -9.61
CA GLN A 309 25.45 -78.78 -8.33
C GLN A 309 24.51 -79.98 -8.22
N LYS A 310 23.21 -79.83 -8.59
CA LYS A 310 22.26 -80.95 -8.65
C LYS A 310 22.70 -82.03 -9.60
N SER A 311 23.23 -81.67 -10.79
CA SER A 311 23.74 -82.66 -11.76
C SER A 311 24.92 -83.41 -11.21
N ILE A 312 25.87 -82.78 -10.52
CA ILE A 312 27.00 -83.37 -9.87
C ILE A 312 26.57 -84.36 -8.74
N GLN A 313 25.63 -83.91 -7.88
CA GLN A 313 25.04 -84.69 -6.81
C GLN A 313 24.38 -85.97 -7.37
N ASN A 314 23.61 -85.87 -8.44
CA ASN A 314 22.96 -86.99 -9.11
C ASN A 314 24.00 -87.98 -9.71
N ALA A 315 25.09 -87.49 -10.32
CA ALA A 315 26.14 -88.28 -10.84
C ALA A 315 26.90 -89.14 -9.76
N PHE A 316 27.13 -88.46 -8.60
CA PHE A 316 27.71 -89.14 -7.44
C PHE A 316 26.76 -90.18 -6.81
N SER A 317 25.47 -89.89 -6.72
CA SER A 317 24.45 -90.82 -6.19
C SER A 317 24.28 -92.05 -7.05
N ASN A 318 24.28 -91.91 -8.37
CA ASN A 318 24.17 -92.97 -9.32
C ASN A 318 25.45 -93.91 -9.32
N ASN A 319 26.64 -93.32 -9.08
CA ASN A 319 27.86 -94.09 -9.00
C ASN A 319 27.97 -94.93 -7.70
N SER A 320 27.30 -94.45 -6.61
CA SER A 320 27.22 -95.23 -5.36
C SER A 320 26.21 -96.36 -5.40
N SER A 321 25.27 -96.36 -6.33
CA SER A 321 24.26 -97.41 -6.53
C SER A 321 24.70 -98.50 -7.42
N ASN A 322 25.76 -98.35 -8.24
CA ASN A 322 26.29 -99.33 -9.14
C ASN A 322 27.45 -100.17 -8.56
N ASN A 323 27.84 -99.91 -7.30
CA ASN A 323 28.92 -100.67 -6.60
C ASN A 323 28.40 -101.50 -5.42
N LYS A 324 27.17 -102.04 -5.55
CA LYS A 324 26.68 -103.12 -4.63
C LYS A 324 26.36 -104.37 -5.38
#